data_be5de8afad0d005135690c3d2853c3c2
#
_entry.id   be5de8afad0d005135690c3d2853c3c2
#
_cell.length_a   1.000
_cell.length_b   1.000
_cell.length_c   1.000
_cell.angle_alpha   90.00
_cell.angle_beta   90.00
_cell.angle_gamma   90.00
#
_symmetry.space_group_name_H-M   'P 1'
#
loop_
_entity.id
_entity.type
_entity.pdbx_description
1 polymer ?
#
loop_
_entity_poly.entity_id
_entity_poly.type
_entity_poly.pdbx_seq_one_letter_code
_entity_poly.pdbx_strand_id
1 'polypeptide(L)'
;KHIQIQRLEPIFNQSGSIISRDPKNCDVQLSLVYLRHKTKLPITTRLDGIYYDLAIPYRGKNKPISKAHSLSSGIIYQSKSCMIMCEKFLSPRRTKNYDIVYNGIDPNWAGSFIEHEGINIVTSAKWRRFKRLKEIIDLFLDFQKIVPNSKLHILGRLHENVPIKHPNIIYYGMVDFKKMSEIYRTGDMFIHLAKNDACPKTVSEALGVGMPVITTEACGGATEMASMTDGCVICKGDKITIEPDYVYRDEWNILTDVLKKRILKSMIQISKDRRRIILPEELYIETTAKKYLQVMENCIR
;
A
#
# COMPACT_ATOMS: atom_id res chain seq x y z
N LYS A 1 -4.15 -8.47 -7.46
CA LYS A 1 -4.75 -7.61 -8.53
C LYS A 1 -6.23 -7.95 -8.74
N HIS A 2 -6.54 -9.23 -8.81
CA HIS A 2 -7.92 -9.73 -8.94
C HIS A 2 -8.80 -9.34 -7.74
N ILE A 3 -8.27 -9.41 -6.53
CA ILE A 3 -9.00 -9.09 -5.29
C ILE A 3 -9.54 -7.64 -5.30
N GLN A 4 -8.78 -6.67 -5.84
CA GLN A 4 -9.26 -5.29 -5.91
C GLN A 4 -10.49 -5.16 -6.81
N ILE A 5 -10.50 -5.82 -7.97
CA ILE A 5 -11.65 -5.79 -8.88
C ILE A 5 -12.87 -6.46 -8.24
N GLN A 6 -12.67 -7.58 -7.54
CA GLN A 6 -13.76 -8.24 -6.81
C GLN A 6 -14.40 -7.33 -5.74
N ARG A 7 -13.61 -6.48 -5.09
CA ARG A 7 -14.12 -5.49 -4.12
C ARG A 7 -14.89 -4.35 -4.81
N LEU A 8 -14.50 -3.97 -6.03
CA LEU A 8 -15.15 -2.89 -6.80
C LEU A 8 -16.40 -3.35 -7.55
N GLU A 9 -16.48 -4.61 -7.94
CA GLU A 9 -17.57 -5.16 -8.76
C GLU A 9 -18.96 -4.91 -8.20
N PRO A 10 -19.27 -5.11 -6.91
CA PRO A 10 -20.59 -4.79 -6.36
C PRO A 10 -20.97 -3.32 -6.52
N ILE A 11 -19.99 -2.41 -6.37
CA ILE A 11 -20.22 -0.97 -6.47
C ILE A 11 -20.43 -0.56 -7.94
N PHE A 12 -19.67 -1.17 -8.87
CA PHE A 12 -19.90 -0.97 -10.31
C PHE A 12 -21.30 -1.39 -10.71
N ASN A 13 -21.76 -2.56 -10.23
CA ASN A 13 -23.11 -3.07 -10.51
C ASN A 13 -24.20 -2.12 -9.97
N GLN A 14 -24.02 -1.55 -8.78
CA GLN A 14 -24.94 -0.55 -8.23
C GLN A 14 -24.96 0.75 -9.05
N SER A 15 -23.88 1.06 -9.76
CA SER A 15 -23.78 2.21 -10.66
C SER A 15 -24.25 1.89 -12.09
N GLY A 16 -24.81 0.73 -12.34
CA GLY A 16 -25.29 0.28 -13.65
C GLY A 16 -24.17 -0.22 -14.59
N SER A 17 -22.96 -0.39 -14.10
CA SER A 17 -21.80 -0.88 -14.86
C SER A 17 -21.56 -2.35 -14.58
N ILE A 18 -21.40 -3.16 -15.62
CA ILE A 18 -21.27 -4.63 -15.50
C ILE A 18 -19.88 -5.05 -15.95
N ILE A 19 -19.22 -5.91 -15.17
CA ILE A 19 -17.97 -6.55 -15.56
C ILE A 19 -18.29 -7.77 -16.42
N SER A 20 -17.88 -7.76 -17.69
CA SER A 20 -17.97 -8.90 -18.59
C SER A 20 -16.59 -9.42 -18.98
N ARG A 21 -16.51 -10.72 -19.27
CA ARG A 21 -15.32 -11.35 -19.87
C ARG A 21 -15.43 -11.45 -21.39
N ASP A 22 -16.61 -11.25 -21.95
CA ASP A 22 -16.83 -11.23 -23.38
C ASP A 22 -16.62 -9.82 -23.94
N PRO A 23 -15.59 -9.58 -24.77
CA PRO A 23 -15.34 -8.26 -25.36
C PRO A 23 -16.49 -7.72 -26.22
N LYS A 24 -17.37 -8.57 -26.73
CA LYS A 24 -18.53 -8.14 -27.54
C LYS A 24 -19.57 -7.39 -26.71
N ASN A 25 -19.58 -7.63 -25.41
CA ASN A 25 -20.50 -7.03 -24.45
C ASN A 25 -19.81 -5.99 -23.56
N CYS A 26 -18.76 -5.36 -24.06
CA CYS A 26 -17.99 -4.37 -23.32
C CYS A 26 -17.78 -3.09 -24.14
N ASP A 27 -17.84 -1.95 -23.48
CA ASP A 27 -17.54 -0.63 -24.06
C ASP A 27 -16.06 -0.26 -23.87
N VAL A 28 -15.42 -0.74 -22.80
CA VAL A 28 -14.04 -0.44 -22.45
C VAL A 28 -13.33 -1.66 -21.84
N GLN A 29 -12.05 -1.84 -22.13
CA GLN A 29 -11.22 -2.87 -21.53
C GLN A 29 -10.49 -2.32 -20.31
N LEU A 30 -10.73 -2.88 -19.11
CA LEU A 30 -9.89 -2.62 -17.93
C LEU A 30 -8.72 -3.61 -17.87
N SER A 31 -7.50 -3.09 -17.99
CA SER A 31 -6.26 -3.85 -17.87
C SER A 31 -5.57 -3.59 -16.55
N LEU A 32 -5.06 -4.66 -15.91
CA LEU A 32 -4.31 -4.57 -14.67
C LEU A 32 -2.82 -4.74 -14.97
N VAL A 33 -2.07 -3.63 -14.92
CA VAL A 33 -0.62 -3.50 -15.10
C VAL A 33 -0.14 -3.63 -16.55
N TYR A 34 -0.59 -4.61 -17.29
CA TYR A 34 -0.21 -4.81 -18.71
C TYR A 34 -1.34 -5.44 -19.51
N LEU A 35 -1.28 -5.24 -20.83
CA LEU A 35 -2.29 -5.76 -21.76
C LEU A 35 -2.14 -7.27 -21.91
N ARG A 36 -3.18 -8.01 -21.58
CA ARG A 36 -3.24 -9.48 -21.74
C ARG A 36 -3.94 -9.90 -23.01
N HIS A 37 -4.91 -9.11 -23.44
CA HIS A 37 -5.73 -9.40 -24.61
C HIS A 37 -5.67 -8.24 -25.58
N LYS A 38 -5.66 -8.56 -26.89
CA LYS A 38 -5.83 -7.58 -27.96
C LYS A 38 -7.32 -7.43 -28.24
N THR A 39 -7.83 -6.23 -28.08
CA THR A 39 -9.20 -5.85 -28.44
C THR A 39 -9.18 -4.58 -29.28
N LYS A 40 -10.30 -4.27 -29.92
CA LYS A 40 -10.50 -2.97 -30.58
C LYS A 40 -11.11 -1.92 -29.62
N LEU A 41 -11.44 -2.35 -28.39
CA LEU A 41 -12.02 -1.47 -27.38
C LEU A 41 -11.01 -0.43 -26.87
N PRO A 42 -11.49 0.73 -26.44
CA PRO A 42 -10.68 1.65 -25.65
C PRO A 42 -10.12 0.94 -24.41
N ILE A 43 -8.92 1.32 -24.00
CA ILE A 43 -8.22 0.62 -22.91
C ILE A 43 -7.99 1.57 -21.75
N THR A 44 -8.49 1.19 -20.57
CA THR A 44 -8.05 1.78 -19.29
C THR A 44 -7.06 0.85 -18.61
N THR A 45 -5.86 1.33 -18.30
CA THR A 45 -4.86 0.54 -17.59
C THR A 45 -4.64 1.07 -16.18
N ARG A 46 -4.81 0.18 -15.19
CA ARG A 46 -4.43 0.44 -13.80
C ARG A 46 -2.98 0.02 -13.56
N LEU A 47 -2.17 0.95 -13.10
CA LEU A 47 -0.74 0.74 -12.81
C LEU A 47 -0.49 0.72 -11.30
N ASP A 48 0.35 -0.22 -10.85
CA ASP A 48 0.81 -0.36 -9.46
C ASP A 48 2.33 -0.12 -9.31
N GLY A 49 2.90 0.69 -10.21
CA GLY A 49 4.31 1.02 -10.27
C GLY A 49 5.06 0.23 -11.32
N ILE A 50 6.36 0.17 -11.18
CA ILE A 50 7.29 -0.54 -12.05
C ILE A 50 8.01 -1.66 -11.29
N TYR A 51 8.64 -2.58 -12.03
CA TYR A 51 9.61 -3.50 -11.44
C TYR A 51 10.96 -2.80 -11.31
N TYR A 52 11.62 -2.98 -10.17
CA TYR A 52 12.95 -2.42 -9.86
C TYR A 52 13.84 -3.39 -9.06
N ASP A 53 13.47 -4.67 -9.03
CA ASP A 53 14.21 -5.72 -8.31
C ASP A 53 15.43 -6.13 -9.15
N LEU A 54 16.63 -5.89 -8.63
CA LEU A 54 17.89 -6.23 -9.29
C LEU A 54 18.12 -7.74 -9.43
N ALA A 55 17.46 -8.55 -8.58
CA ALA A 55 17.54 -10.01 -8.65
C ALA A 55 16.78 -10.60 -9.84
N ILE A 56 16.04 -9.78 -10.60
CA ILE A 56 15.25 -10.19 -11.75
C ILE A 56 15.53 -9.24 -12.94
N PRO A 57 15.30 -9.68 -14.19
CA PRO A 57 15.45 -8.82 -15.36
C PRO A 57 14.35 -7.75 -15.44
N TYR A 58 14.32 -6.81 -14.46
CA TYR A 58 13.25 -5.85 -14.27
C TYR A 58 12.98 -4.98 -15.49
N ARG A 59 14.03 -4.63 -16.26
CA ARG A 59 13.89 -3.86 -17.52
C ARG A 59 13.03 -4.61 -18.53
N GLY A 60 13.26 -5.92 -18.70
CA GLY A 60 12.42 -6.78 -19.53
C GLY A 60 10.99 -6.88 -19.04
N LYS A 61 10.80 -6.98 -17.71
CA LYS A 61 9.46 -7.02 -17.10
C LYS A 61 8.72 -5.69 -17.18
N ASN A 62 9.42 -4.57 -17.31
CA ASN A 62 8.81 -3.26 -17.51
C ASN A 62 8.37 -3.01 -18.97
N LYS A 63 8.89 -3.74 -19.97
CA LYS A 63 8.48 -3.57 -21.38
C LYS A 63 6.96 -3.72 -21.59
N PRO A 64 6.27 -4.78 -21.11
CA PRO A 64 4.82 -4.90 -21.28
C PRO A 64 4.03 -3.83 -20.50
N ILE A 65 4.55 -3.36 -19.35
CA ILE A 65 3.96 -2.24 -18.60
C ILE A 65 4.09 -0.95 -19.39
N SER A 66 5.28 -0.69 -19.95
CA SER A 66 5.56 0.48 -20.79
C SER A 66 4.66 0.51 -22.03
N LYS A 67 4.43 -0.65 -22.68
CA LYS A 67 3.49 -0.77 -23.77
C LYS A 67 2.05 -0.44 -23.34
N ALA A 68 1.61 -0.95 -22.19
CA ALA A 68 0.28 -0.63 -21.66
C ALA A 68 0.16 0.86 -21.36
N HIS A 69 1.17 1.46 -20.72
CA HIS A 69 1.22 2.88 -20.39
C HIS A 69 1.08 3.77 -21.64
N SER A 70 1.78 3.44 -22.73
CA SER A 70 1.76 4.24 -23.96
C SER A 70 0.54 4.04 -24.86
N LEU A 71 -0.16 2.91 -24.76
CA LEU A 71 -1.29 2.56 -25.64
C LEU A 71 -2.66 2.77 -25.02
N SER A 72 -2.76 3.04 -23.71
CA SER A 72 -4.02 3.18 -23.03
C SER A 72 -4.72 4.49 -23.37
N SER A 73 -6.04 4.43 -23.53
CA SER A 73 -6.93 5.58 -23.66
C SER A 73 -7.20 6.27 -22.31
N GLY A 74 -7.08 5.51 -21.20
CA GLY A 74 -7.18 6.00 -19.83
C GLY A 74 -6.16 5.31 -18.93
N ILE A 75 -5.65 6.02 -17.91
CA ILE A 75 -4.67 5.48 -16.97
C ILE A 75 -5.10 5.76 -15.53
N ILE A 76 -5.04 4.73 -14.70
CA ILE A 76 -5.26 4.82 -13.27
C ILE A 76 -3.95 4.50 -12.55
N TYR A 77 -3.35 5.51 -11.92
CA TYR A 77 -2.18 5.35 -11.07
C TYR A 77 -2.62 5.13 -9.62
N GLN A 78 -2.04 4.18 -8.92
CA GLN A 78 -2.41 3.87 -7.54
C GLN A 78 -1.95 4.90 -6.50
N SER A 79 -1.03 5.79 -6.87
CA SER A 79 -0.52 6.88 -6.06
C SER A 79 0.22 7.88 -6.93
N LYS A 80 0.49 9.07 -6.40
CA LYS A 80 1.35 10.06 -7.05
C LYS A 80 2.77 9.54 -7.25
N SER A 81 3.31 8.81 -6.25
CA SER A 81 4.60 8.14 -6.36
C SER A 81 4.62 7.10 -7.47
N CYS A 82 3.55 6.32 -7.62
CA CYS A 82 3.38 5.40 -8.75
C CYS A 82 3.39 6.14 -10.09
N MET A 83 2.66 7.25 -10.19
CA MET A 83 2.65 8.08 -11.40
C MET A 83 4.06 8.58 -11.74
N ILE A 84 4.77 9.18 -10.78
CA ILE A 84 6.14 9.71 -10.99
C ILE A 84 7.08 8.61 -11.49
N MET A 85 7.04 7.42 -10.90
CA MET A 85 7.86 6.28 -11.34
C MET A 85 7.50 5.83 -12.77
N CYS A 86 6.21 5.72 -13.08
CA CYS A 86 5.78 5.33 -14.42
C CYS A 86 6.17 6.37 -15.48
N GLU A 87 5.94 7.66 -15.23
CA GLU A 87 6.29 8.74 -16.15
C GLU A 87 7.81 8.85 -16.37
N LYS A 88 8.62 8.56 -15.32
CA LYS A 88 10.08 8.63 -15.44
C LYS A 88 10.69 7.43 -16.19
N PHE A 89 10.16 6.21 -15.99
CA PHE A 89 10.86 4.98 -16.41
C PHE A 89 10.14 4.17 -17.49
N LEU A 90 8.91 4.54 -17.86
CA LEU A 90 8.17 3.90 -18.95
C LEU A 90 8.12 4.82 -20.17
N SER A 91 7.68 4.27 -21.32
CA SER A 91 7.39 5.09 -22.50
C SER A 91 6.31 6.12 -22.18
N PRO A 92 6.39 7.35 -22.74
CA PRO A 92 5.40 8.38 -22.47
C PRO A 92 3.97 7.92 -22.75
N ARG A 93 3.04 8.29 -21.86
CA ARG A 93 1.61 8.11 -22.13
C ARG A 93 1.14 9.02 -23.26
N ARG A 94 0.17 8.56 -24.01
CA ARG A 94 -0.41 9.32 -25.13
C ARG A 94 -1.72 10.02 -24.74
N THR A 95 -2.32 9.62 -23.62
CA THR A 95 -3.61 10.16 -23.17
C THR A 95 -3.44 11.24 -22.10
N LYS A 96 -4.37 12.18 -22.08
CA LYS A 96 -4.57 13.14 -20.98
C LYS A 96 -5.61 12.64 -19.97
N ASN A 97 -6.33 11.56 -20.28
CA ASN A 97 -7.31 10.93 -19.40
C ASN A 97 -6.60 10.02 -18.39
N TYR A 98 -6.33 10.53 -17.20
CA TYR A 98 -5.74 9.76 -16.11
C TYR A 98 -6.18 10.29 -14.75
N ASP A 99 -6.10 9.46 -13.74
CA ASP A 99 -6.32 9.86 -12.35
C ASP A 99 -5.41 9.09 -11.39
N ILE A 100 -5.23 9.63 -10.20
CA ILE A 100 -4.56 8.98 -9.06
C ILE A 100 -5.64 8.39 -8.16
N VAL A 101 -5.69 7.06 -8.10
CA VAL A 101 -6.74 6.34 -7.39
C VAL A 101 -6.13 5.32 -6.44
N TYR A 102 -6.13 5.65 -5.15
CA TYR A 102 -5.59 4.78 -4.10
C TYR A 102 -6.39 3.48 -3.97
N ASN A 103 -5.79 2.48 -3.33
CA ASN A 103 -6.50 1.26 -2.97
C ASN A 103 -7.51 1.57 -1.87
N GLY A 104 -8.76 1.72 -2.24
CA GLY A 104 -9.85 1.94 -1.31
C GLY A 104 -10.13 0.74 -0.42
N ILE A 105 -10.73 1.01 0.73
CA ILE A 105 -11.18 0.03 1.70
C ILE A 105 -12.60 0.37 2.16
N ASP A 106 -13.40 -0.63 2.45
CA ASP A 106 -14.65 -0.47 3.16
C ASP A 106 -14.33 -0.03 4.61
N PRO A 107 -14.83 1.09 5.11
CA PRO A 107 -14.58 1.52 6.48
C PRO A 107 -15.04 0.51 7.54
N ASN A 108 -15.96 -0.38 7.19
CA ASN A 108 -16.46 -1.44 8.07
C ASN A 108 -15.80 -2.81 7.82
N TRP A 109 -14.73 -2.86 7.03
CA TRP A 109 -14.11 -4.12 6.57
C TRP A 109 -13.73 -5.09 7.68
N ALA A 110 -13.35 -4.60 8.84
CA ALA A 110 -12.90 -5.40 9.97
C ALA A 110 -13.83 -5.30 11.20
N GLY A 111 -14.70 -4.29 11.25
CA GLY A 111 -15.51 -3.96 12.43
C GLY A 111 -14.76 -3.09 13.47
N SER A 112 -15.35 -2.91 14.63
CA SER A 112 -14.88 -1.99 15.66
C SER A 112 -13.60 -2.45 16.35
N PHE A 113 -12.87 -1.51 16.94
CA PHE A 113 -11.71 -1.77 17.80
C PHE A 113 -12.07 -2.69 18.96
N ILE A 114 -11.13 -3.53 19.36
CA ILE A 114 -11.26 -4.41 20.53
C ILE A 114 -10.33 -3.91 21.61
N GLU A 115 -10.91 -3.52 22.74
CA GLU A 115 -10.19 -3.11 23.94
C GLU A 115 -9.26 -4.22 24.44
N HIS A 116 -8.07 -3.84 24.87
CA HIS A 116 -7.05 -4.76 25.39
C HIS A 116 -6.08 -4.05 26.33
N GLU A 117 -5.35 -4.83 27.12
CA GLU A 117 -4.26 -4.33 27.93
C GLU A 117 -2.95 -4.21 27.14
N GLY A 118 -2.09 -3.27 27.57
CA GLY A 118 -0.79 -3.03 26.94
C GLY A 118 -0.91 -2.32 25.59
N ILE A 119 0.17 -2.36 24.82
CA ILE A 119 0.27 -1.71 23.51
C ILE A 119 0.56 -2.75 22.43
N ASN A 120 -0.30 -2.83 21.42
CA ASN A 120 -0.15 -3.70 20.26
C ASN A 120 0.31 -2.90 19.04
N ILE A 121 1.48 -3.23 18.55
CA ILE A 121 2.05 -2.67 17.32
C ILE A 121 1.84 -3.69 16.21
N VAL A 122 1.26 -3.28 15.10
CA VAL A 122 0.98 -4.16 13.96
C VAL A 122 1.84 -3.76 12.76
N THR A 123 2.37 -4.74 12.06
CA THR A 123 3.02 -4.55 10.76
C THR A 123 2.72 -5.71 9.83
N SER A 124 2.51 -5.43 8.55
CA SER A 124 2.12 -6.45 7.57
C SER A 124 2.68 -6.16 6.19
N ALA A 125 3.36 -7.15 5.61
CA ALA A 125 3.86 -7.09 4.25
C ALA A 125 4.21 -8.48 3.70
N LYS A 126 4.45 -8.55 2.39
CA LYS A 126 5.29 -9.59 1.81
C LYS A 126 6.74 -9.16 2.05
N TRP A 127 7.36 -9.72 3.08
CA TRP A 127 8.63 -9.25 3.62
C TRP A 127 9.79 -9.48 2.65
N ARG A 128 10.37 -8.39 2.20
CA ARG A 128 11.59 -8.28 1.40
C ARG A 128 12.48 -7.24 2.03
N ARG A 129 13.75 -7.17 1.69
CA ARG A 129 14.74 -6.27 2.31
C ARG A 129 14.26 -4.83 2.41
N PHE A 130 13.70 -4.27 1.33
CA PHE A 130 13.21 -2.88 1.30
C PHE A 130 11.93 -2.63 2.14
N LYS A 131 11.30 -3.68 2.69
CA LYS A 131 10.20 -3.56 3.65
C LYS A 131 10.69 -3.34 5.08
N ARG A 132 12.00 -3.46 5.31
CA ARG A 132 12.69 -3.09 6.55
C ARG A 132 12.17 -3.79 7.81
N LEU A 133 11.86 -5.10 7.72
CA LEU A 133 11.35 -5.86 8.86
C LEU A 133 12.36 -5.87 10.02
N LYS A 134 13.65 -6.04 9.71
CA LYS A 134 14.69 -6.04 10.75
C LYS A 134 14.70 -4.71 11.52
N GLU A 135 14.63 -3.61 10.80
CA GLU A 135 14.61 -2.26 11.35
C GLU A 135 13.36 -2.01 12.22
N ILE A 136 12.20 -2.58 11.83
CA ILE A 136 10.96 -2.51 12.64
C ILE A 136 11.12 -3.30 13.93
N ILE A 137 11.75 -4.47 13.88
CA ILE A 137 12.02 -5.30 15.07
C ILE A 137 12.98 -4.58 16.02
N ASP A 138 14.08 -4.03 15.50
CA ASP A 138 15.05 -3.29 16.31
C ASP A 138 14.38 -2.09 17.02
N LEU A 139 13.53 -1.34 16.30
CA LEU A 139 12.74 -0.24 16.85
C LEU A 139 11.77 -0.72 17.94
N PHE A 140 11.12 -1.86 17.74
CA PHE A 140 10.23 -2.45 18.74
C PHE A 140 10.97 -2.83 20.01
N LEU A 141 12.14 -3.45 19.89
CA LEU A 141 12.95 -3.81 21.05
C LEU A 141 13.39 -2.60 21.87
N ASP A 142 13.73 -1.49 21.21
CA ASP A 142 14.02 -0.23 21.90
C ASP A 142 12.77 0.41 22.52
N PHE A 143 11.63 0.35 21.84
CA PHE A 143 10.34 0.81 22.35
C PHE A 143 9.92 0.02 23.60
N GLN A 144 10.09 -1.29 23.60
CA GLN A 144 9.69 -2.16 24.70
C GLN A 144 10.47 -1.91 26.00
N LYS A 145 11.73 -1.46 25.92
CA LYS A 145 12.48 -1.02 27.11
C LYS A 145 11.81 0.14 27.85
N ILE A 146 11.03 0.96 27.11
CA ILE A 146 10.31 2.14 27.62
C ILE A 146 8.86 1.79 27.97
N VAL A 147 8.24 0.91 27.16
CA VAL A 147 6.85 0.47 27.31
C VAL A 147 6.83 -1.07 27.43
N PRO A 148 7.13 -1.64 28.62
CA PRO A 148 7.34 -3.09 28.78
C PRO A 148 6.13 -3.94 28.41
N ASN A 149 4.91 -3.48 28.69
CA ASN A 149 3.67 -4.17 28.32
C ASN A 149 3.28 -3.83 26.88
N SER A 150 4.15 -4.24 25.92
CA SER A 150 3.88 -4.06 24.50
C SER A 150 4.19 -5.33 23.70
N LYS A 151 3.50 -5.50 22.56
CA LYS A 151 3.67 -6.63 21.64
C LYS A 151 3.80 -6.14 20.20
N LEU A 152 4.62 -6.85 19.42
CA LEU A 152 4.75 -6.63 17.98
C LEU A 152 4.10 -7.80 17.22
N HIS A 153 3.07 -7.51 16.44
CA HIS A 153 2.34 -8.44 15.60
C HIS A 153 2.83 -8.32 14.16
N ILE A 154 3.48 -9.37 13.65
CA ILE A 154 4.07 -9.41 12.32
C ILE A 154 3.26 -10.36 11.43
N LEU A 155 2.58 -9.80 10.42
CA LEU A 155 1.79 -10.55 9.44
C LEU A 155 2.50 -10.60 8.09
N GLY A 156 2.20 -11.66 7.34
CA GLY A 156 2.66 -11.84 5.97
C GLY A 156 3.86 -12.76 5.83
N ARG A 157 4.15 -13.09 4.56
CA ARG A 157 5.18 -14.09 4.25
C ARG A 157 6.58 -13.53 4.44
N LEU A 158 7.37 -14.21 5.27
CA LEU A 158 8.81 -13.97 5.38
C LEU A 158 9.53 -14.51 4.14
N HIS A 159 10.41 -13.71 3.55
CA HIS A 159 11.29 -14.13 2.43
C HIS A 159 12.72 -14.36 2.88
N GLU A 160 13.11 -13.75 3.99
CA GLU A 160 14.42 -13.88 4.61
C GLU A 160 14.24 -14.45 6.02
N ASN A 161 15.21 -15.19 6.49
CA ASN A 161 15.22 -15.62 7.88
C ASN A 161 15.42 -14.39 8.77
N VAL A 162 14.39 -13.99 9.49
CA VAL A 162 14.46 -12.96 10.53
C VAL A 162 14.17 -13.64 11.87
N PRO A 163 15.10 -14.40 12.43
CA PRO A 163 14.83 -15.22 13.60
C PRO A 163 15.22 -14.48 14.87
N ILE A 164 14.53 -13.39 15.20
CA ILE A 164 14.57 -12.87 16.55
C ILE A 164 13.42 -13.53 17.32
N LYS A 165 13.73 -14.59 18.07
CA LYS A 165 12.78 -15.18 19.02
C LYS A 165 12.70 -14.27 20.24
N HIS A 166 11.56 -13.65 20.44
CA HIS A 166 11.27 -12.80 21.59
C HIS A 166 9.82 -13.04 22.04
N PRO A 167 9.52 -13.15 23.35
CA PRO A 167 8.17 -13.49 23.84
C PRO A 167 7.09 -12.50 23.39
N ASN A 168 7.44 -11.25 23.16
CA ASN A 168 6.52 -10.20 22.76
C ASN A 168 6.55 -9.89 21.24
N ILE A 169 7.23 -10.71 20.43
CA ILE A 169 7.19 -10.65 18.96
C ILE A 169 6.45 -11.87 18.44
N ILE A 170 5.30 -11.63 17.79
CA ILE A 170 4.41 -12.69 17.34
C ILE A 170 4.41 -12.71 15.80
N TYR A 171 4.90 -13.81 15.24
CA TYR A 171 4.93 -14.04 13.79
C TYR A 171 3.72 -14.89 13.39
N TYR A 172 2.83 -14.33 12.57
CA TYR A 172 1.63 -15.02 12.10
C TYR A 172 1.80 -15.70 10.75
N GLY A 173 2.81 -15.29 9.95
CA GLY A 173 2.89 -15.71 8.57
C GLY A 173 1.71 -15.20 7.75
N MET A 174 1.28 -15.98 6.76
CA MET A 174 0.08 -15.71 5.99
C MET A 174 -1.15 -16.13 6.79
N VAL A 175 -2.07 -15.22 6.99
CA VAL A 175 -3.35 -15.46 7.69
C VAL A 175 -4.53 -15.22 6.74
N ASP A 176 -5.66 -15.81 7.05
CA ASP A 176 -6.92 -15.51 6.39
C ASP A 176 -7.48 -14.13 6.79
N PHE A 177 -8.53 -13.73 6.11
CA PHE A 177 -9.17 -12.42 6.32
C PHE A 177 -9.71 -12.25 7.75
N LYS A 178 -10.32 -13.31 8.32
CA LYS A 178 -10.89 -13.28 9.68
C LYS A 178 -9.80 -13.04 10.72
N LYS A 179 -8.72 -13.81 10.65
CA LYS A 179 -7.59 -13.65 11.59
C LYS A 179 -6.87 -12.32 11.42
N MET A 180 -6.74 -11.83 10.18
CA MET A 180 -6.18 -10.52 9.92
C MET A 180 -7.05 -9.42 10.57
N SER A 181 -8.37 -9.47 10.38
CA SER A 181 -9.32 -8.55 10.99
C SER A 181 -9.20 -8.52 12.52
N GLU A 182 -9.17 -9.69 13.17
CA GLU A 182 -9.00 -9.81 14.62
C GLU A 182 -7.74 -9.09 15.10
N ILE A 183 -6.59 -9.32 14.43
CA ILE A 183 -5.31 -8.70 14.81
C ILE A 183 -5.34 -7.17 14.60
N TYR A 184 -5.87 -6.70 13.47
CA TYR A 184 -5.93 -5.27 13.18
C TYR A 184 -6.84 -4.52 14.16
N ARG A 185 -7.94 -5.14 14.59
CA ARG A 185 -8.87 -4.55 15.57
C ARG A 185 -8.25 -4.37 16.96
N THR A 186 -7.20 -5.10 17.29
CA THR A 186 -6.45 -4.94 18.55
C THR A 186 -5.20 -4.06 18.40
N GLY A 187 -4.92 -3.52 17.22
CA GLY A 187 -3.71 -2.72 16.98
C GLY A 187 -3.87 -1.27 17.48
N ASP A 188 -2.90 -0.78 18.24
CA ASP A 188 -2.83 0.61 18.65
C ASP A 188 -2.12 1.48 17.62
N MET A 189 -1.16 0.94 16.88
CA MET A 189 -0.44 1.61 15.80
C MET A 189 0.04 0.63 14.73
N PHE A 190 0.10 1.10 13.50
CA PHE A 190 0.65 0.37 12.36
C PHE A 190 1.99 0.97 11.92
N ILE A 191 3.03 0.15 11.78
CA ILE A 191 4.33 0.62 11.31
C ILE A 191 4.56 0.12 9.88
N HIS A 192 4.82 1.06 8.96
CA HIS A 192 5.13 0.77 7.57
C HIS A 192 6.34 1.59 7.10
N LEU A 193 7.49 0.95 6.96
CA LEU A 193 8.76 1.61 6.64
C LEU A 193 9.31 1.23 5.26
N ALA A 194 8.47 0.61 4.41
CA ALA A 194 8.88 0.18 3.08
C ALA A 194 9.26 1.35 2.18
N LYS A 195 10.39 1.24 1.48
CA LYS A 195 10.75 2.23 0.45
C LYS A 195 9.95 2.03 -0.83
N ASN A 196 9.52 3.16 -1.44
CA ASN A 196 8.87 3.20 -2.75
C ASN A 196 7.70 2.21 -2.91
N ASP A 197 6.89 2.03 -1.87
CA ASP A 197 5.69 1.21 -1.96
C ASP A 197 4.59 1.99 -2.69
N ALA A 198 4.17 1.51 -3.84
CA ALA A 198 3.28 2.26 -4.72
C ALA A 198 1.92 2.58 -4.06
N CYS A 199 1.29 1.58 -3.43
CA CYS A 199 0.05 1.76 -2.67
C CYS A 199 -0.24 0.49 -1.84
N PRO A 200 0.33 0.37 -0.65
CA PRO A 200 0.18 -0.84 0.17
C PRO A 200 -1.23 -0.95 0.74
N LYS A 201 -1.93 -2.03 0.38
CA LYS A 201 -3.28 -2.32 0.92
C LYS A 201 -3.29 -2.42 2.44
N THR A 202 -2.20 -2.93 3.02
CA THR A 202 -2.06 -3.07 4.47
C THR A 202 -2.12 -1.75 5.21
N VAL A 203 -1.72 -0.64 4.56
CA VAL A 203 -1.86 0.71 5.12
C VAL A 203 -3.31 1.18 5.03
N SER A 204 -4.00 1.03 3.89
CA SER A 204 -5.44 1.36 3.83
C SER A 204 -6.27 0.49 4.78
N GLU A 205 -5.91 -0.79 4.95
CA GLU A 205 -6.54 -1.70 5.92
C GLU A 205 -6.33 -1.24 7.37
N ALA A 206 -5.13 -0.74 7.73
CA ALA A 206 -4.85 -0.17 9.04
C ALA A 206 -5.66 1.12 9.29
N LEU A 207 -5.68 2.03 8.31
CA LEU A 207 -6.48 3.24 8.38
C LEU A 207 -7.98 2.93 8.48
N GLY A 208 -8.44 1.89 7.78
CA GLY A 208 -9.84 1.45 7.79
C GLY A 208 -10.35 0.95 9.14
N VAL A 209 -9.48 0.46 10.02
CA VAL A 209 -9.83 0.13 11.42
C VAL A 209 -9.57 1.29 12.39
N GLY A 210 -9.24 2.47 11.87
CA GLY A 210 -8.91 3.63 12.67
C GLY A 210 -7.54 3.57 13.35
N MET A 211 -6.62 2.72 12.90
CA MET A 211 -5.28 2.56 13.48
C MET A 211 -4.33 3.62 12.89
N PRO A 212 -3.70 4.47 13.71
CA PRO A 212 -2.72 5.44 13.22
C PRO A 212 -1.50 4.74 12.60
N VAL A 213 -0.98 5.31 11.53
CA VAL A 213 0.15 4.77 10.77
C VAL A 213 1.41 5.61 11.04
N ILE A 214 2.51 4.94 11.35
CA ILE A 214 3.85 5.52 11.38
C ILE A 214 4.57 5.09 10.11
N THR A 215 5.02 6.06 9.34
CA THR A 215 5.78 5.85 8.10
C THR A 215 6.90 6.87 7.95
N THR A 216 7.66 6.79 6.86
CA THR A 216 8.69 7.77 6.53
C THR A 216 8.36 8.48 5.21
N GLU A 217 9.01 9.59 4.92
CA GLU A 217 8.80 10.32 3.67
C GLU A 217 9.19 9.52 2.40
N ALA A 218 9.96 8.45 2.55
CA ALA A 218 10.39 7.59 1.44
C ALA A 218 9.46 6.41 1.14
N CYS A 219 8.32 6.28 1.83
CA CYS A 219 7.44 5.12 1.68
C CYS A 219 6.44 5.22 0.51
N GLY A 220 6.53 6.25 -0.33
CA GLY A 220 5.69 6.37 -1.53
C GLY A 220 4.20 6.52 -1.19
N GLY A 221 3.35 5.66 -1.76
CA GLY A 221 1.91 5.73 -1.55
C GLY A 221 1.46 5.54 -0.10
N ALA A 222 2.26 4.87 0.75
CA ALA A 222 1.98 4.79 2.18
C ALA A 222 2.07 6.17 2.84
N THR A 223 3.09 6.95 2.47
CA THR A 223 3.27 8.34 2.94
C THR A 223 2.09 9.20 2.50
N GLU A 224 1.68 9.07 1.24
CA GLU A 224 0.55 9.82 0.69
C GLU A 224 -0.74 9.52 1.45
N MET A 225 -1.07 8.23 1.67
CA MET A 225 -2.26 7.85 2.43
C MET A 225 -2.21 8.31 3.89
N ALA A 226 -1.05 8.19 4.55
CA ALA A 226 -0.88 8.67 5.92
C ALA A 226 -1.00 10.20 6.05
N SER A 227 -0.65 10.96 5.00
CA SER A 227 -0.77 12.42 4.99
C SER A 227 -2.19 12.95 4.85
N MET A 228 -3.16 12.08 4.54
CA MET A 228 -4.56 12.46 4.35
C MET A 228 -5.34 12.55 5.67
N THR A 229 -4.76 12.11 6.78
CA THR A 229 -5.47 12.04 8.07
C THR A 229 -4.59 12.48 9.22
N ASP A 230 -5.21 13.19 10.18
CA ASP A 230 -4.57 13.55 11.43
C ASP A 230 -4.38 12.31 12.33
N GLY A 231 -3.29 12.30 13.09
CA GLY A 231 -2.94 11.19 13.99
C GLY A 231 -1.96 10.18 13.38
N CYS A 232 -1.76 10.16 12.05
CA CYS A 232 -0.65 9.46 11.43
C CYS A 232 0.64 10.27 11.52
N VAL A 233 1.79 9.60 11.48
CA VAL A 233 3.10 10.25 11.57
C VAL A 233 3.99 9.91 10.40
N ILE A 234 4.49 10.94 9.72
CA ILE A 234 5.48 10.84 8.66
C ILE A 234 6.83 11.32 9.20
N CYS A 235 7.73 10.37 9.47
CA CYS A 235 9.07 10.69 9.98
C CYS A 235 9.97 11.20 8.87
N LYS A 236 10.46 12.44 9.01
CA LYS A 236 11.37 13.08 8.06
C LYS A 236 12.82 12.59 8.23
N GLY A 237 13.61 12.68 7.16
CA GLY A 237 15.04 12.35 7.14
C GLY A 237 15.33 10.97 6.56
N ASP A 238 14.36 10.30 5.97
CA ASP A 238 14.60 9.13 5.12
C ASP A 238 15.03 9.60 3.72
N LYS A 239 15.95 8.87 3.10
CA LYS A 239 16.36 9.17 1.72
C LYS A 239 15.29 8.72 0.75
N ILE A 240 14.64 9.68 0.10
CA ILE A 240 13.75 9.42 -1.02
C ILE A 240 14.60 9.03 -2.23
N THR A 241 14.27 7.93 -2.89
CA THR A 241 14.86 7.55 -4.16
C THR A 241 13.80 7.03 -5.11
N ILE A 242 13.87 7.50 -6.35
CA ILE A 242 13.07 7.02 -7.46
C ILE A 242 13.91 6.25 -8.49
N GLU A 243 15.18 5.98 -8.16
CA GLU A 243 16.07 5.18 -9.01
C GLU A 243 15.88 3.68 -8.72
N PRO A 244 15.51 2.85 -9.70
CA PRO A 244 15.24 1.44 -9.48
C PRO A 244 16.40 0.70 -8.80
N ASP A 245 17.63 1.02 -9.18
CA ASP A 245 18.81 0.32 -8.71
C ASP A 245 19.14 0.55 -7.21
N TYR A 246 18.54 1.53 -6.57
CA TYR A 246 18.82 1.86 -5.17
C TYR A 246 17.96 1.13 -4.16
N VAL A 247 16.74 0.76 -4.50
CA VAL A 247 15.75 0.21 -3.55
C VAL A 247 16.21 -1.10 -2.91
N TYR A 248 17.02 -1.89 -3.62
CA TYR A 248 17.55 -3.17 -3.17
C TYR A 248 18.96 -3.10 -2.58
N ARG A 249 19.60 -1.95 -2.56
CA ARG A 249 20.91 -1.78 -1.91
C ARG A 249 20.73 -1.76 -0.41
N ASP A 250 21.52 -2.54 0.33
CA ASP A 250 21.41 -2.67 1.78
C ASP A 250 21.63 -1.34 2.49
N GLU A 251 22.60 -0.57 2.08
CA GLU A 251 22.91 0.75 2.63
C GLU A 251 21.75 1.76 2.58
N TRP A 252 20.84 1.61 1.59
CA TRP A 252 19.67 2.46 1.43
C TRP A 252 18.48 2.04 2.28
N ASN A 253 18.51 0.82 2.81
CA ASN A 253 17.44 0.28 3.64
C ASN A 253 17.71 0.46 5.14
N ILE A 254 18.94 0.78 5.54
CA ILE A 254 19.30 1.06 6.94
C ILE A 254 18.68 2.41 7.36
N LEU A 255 18.07 2.42 8.53
CA LEU A 255 17.59 3.64 9.15
C LEU A 255 18.76 4.34 9.86
N THR A 256 18.91 5.64 9.65
CA THR A 256 19.86 6.45 10.43
C THR A 256 19.43 6.54 11.89
N ASP A 257 20.36 6.73 12.81
CA ASP A 257 20.03 6.86 14.24
C ASP A 257 19.10 8.04 14.54
N VAL A 258 19.23 9.13 13.77
CA VAL A 258 18.31 10.28 13.87
C VAL A 258 16.89 9.86 13.49
N LEU A 259 16.73 9.09 12.41
CA LEU A 259 15.44 8.63 11.96
C LEU A 259 14.84 7.61 12.93
N LYS A 260 15.64 6.67 13.45
CA LYS A 260 15.22 5.73 14.49
C LYS A 260 14.67 6.44 15.72
N LYS A 261 15.40 7.47 16.23
CA LYS A 261 14.96 8.29 17.37
C LYS A 261 13.62 9.00 17.09
N ARG A 262 13.40 9.52 15.87
CA ARG A 262 12.15 10.16 15.48
C ARG A 262 11.00 9.16 15.46
N ILE A 263 11.19 7.99 14.87
CA ILE A 263 10.18 6.92 14.83
C ILE A 263 9.84 6.46 16.25
N LEU A 264 10.86 6.22 17.09
CA LEU A 264 10.66 5.79 18.48
C LEU A 264 9.89 6.84 19.29
N LYS A 265 10.20 8.12 19.13
CA LYS A 265 9.46 9.22 19.77
C LYS A 265 7.98 9.20 19.33
N SER A 266 7.71 8.95 18.06
CA SER A 266 6.34 8.88 17.53
C SER A 266 5.59 7.67 18.08
N MET A 267 6.24 6.50 18.20
CA MET A 267 5.66 5.31 18.82
C MET A 267 5.26 5.59 20.28
N ILE A 268 6.14 6.23 21.05
CA ILE A 268 5.88 6.61 22.45
C ILE A 268 4.70 7.59 22.54
N GLN A 269 4.63 8.58 21.63
CA GLN A 269 3.53 9.53 21.63
C GLN A 269 2.20 8.85 21.36
N ILE A 270 2.10 8.05 20.31
CA ILE A 270 0.88 7.32 19.95
C ILE A 270 0.46 6.36 21.07
N SER A 271 1.42 5.68 21.72
CA SER A 271 1.11 4.75 22.82
C SER A 271 0.49 5.43 24.03
N LYS A 272 0.77 6.73 24.26
CA LYS A 272 0.16 7.54 25.33
C LYS A 272 -1.24 8.03 24.94
N ASP A 273 -1.37 8.49 23.68
CA ASP A 273 -2.63 9.09 23.21
C ASP A 273 -3.70 8.03 22.90
N ARG A 274 -3.29 6.86 22.42
CA ARG A 274 -4.16 5.76 21.93
C ARG A 274 -5.32 6.25 21.06
N ARG A 275 -5.08 7.33 20.32
CA ARG A 275 -6.08 7.97 19.47
C ARG A 275 -6.38 7.09 18.26
N ARG A 276 -7.67 6.94 17.96
CA ARG A 276 -8.12 6.36 16.69
C ARG A 276 -8.21 7.47 15.65
N ILE A 277 -7.93 7.11 14.40
CA ILE A 277 -8.06 8.02 13.26
C ILE A 277 -9.39 7.78 12.52
N ILE A 278 -9.80 8.77 11.76
CA ILE A 278 -10.94 8.65 10.84
C ILE A 278 -10.38 8.35 9.46
N LEU A 279 -10.93 7.32 8.79
CA LEU A 279 -10.56 7.00 7.42
C LEU A 279 -10.92 8.16 6.48
N PRO A 280 -9.98 8.70 5.70
CA PRO A 280 -10.27 9.73 4.70
C PRO A 280 -11.22 9.22 3.62
N GLU A 281 -12.13 10.07 3.13
CA GLU A 281 -13.10 9.71 2.09
C GLU A 281 -12.42 9.28 0.78
N GLU A 282 -11.24 9.83 0.48
CA GLU A 282 -10.41 9.45 -0.66
C GLU A 282 -10.01 7.98 -0.66
N LEU A 283 -10.01 7.36 0.52
CA LEU A 283 -9.68 5.94 0.72
C LEU A 283 -10.92 5.04 0.86
N TYR A 284 -12.13 5.56 0.71
CA TYR A 284 -13.34 4.73 0.67
C TYR A 284 -13.38 3.95 -0.64
N ILE A 285 -13.86 2.71 -0.55
CA ILE A 285 -13.95 1.84 -1.74
C ILE A 285 -14.93 2.40 -2.77
N GLU A 286 -15.97 3.11 -2.32
CA GLU A 286 -16.94 3.80 -3.16
C GLU A 286 -16.29 4.94 -3.95
N THR A 287 -15.46 5.76 -3.31
CA THR A 287 -14.69 6.82 -3.96
C THR A 287 -13.71 6.25 -4.99
N THR A 288 -13.04 5.15 -4.63
CA THR A 288 -12.19 4.41 -5.57
C THR A 288 -13.00 3.96 -6.79
N ALA A 289 -14.18 3.35 -6.60
CA ALA A 289 -15.01 2.86 -7.69
C ALA A 289 -15.48 4.00 -8.62
N LYS A 290 -15.97 5.11 -8.07
CA LYS A 290 -16.37 6.30 -8.83
C LYS A 290 -15.26 6.83 -9.73
N LYS A 291 -14.04 6.95 -9.20
CA LYS A 291 -12.87 7.40 -9.98
C LYS A 291 -12.48 6.40 -11.08
N TYR A 292 -12.58 5.10 -10.83
CA TYR A 292 -12.37 4.09 -11.88
C TYR A 292 -13.39 4.26 -13.02
N LEU A 293 -14.68 4.37 -12.70
CA LEU A 293 -15.74 4.55 -13.68
C LEU A 293 -15.52 5.83 -14.48
N GLN A 294 -15.20 6.95 -13.82
CA GLN A 294 -14.95 8.23 -14.51
C GLN A 294 -13.83 8.12 -15.55
N VAL A 295 -12.69 7.47 -15.22
CA VAL A 295 -11.60 7.28 -16.19
C VAL A 295 -12.03 6.36 -17.33
N MET A 296 -12.82 5.32 -17.06
CA MET A 296 -13.31 4.40 -18.08
C MET A 296 -14.34 5.06 -19.00
N GLU A 297 -15.29 5.81 -18.47
CA GLU A 297 -16.29 6.57 -19.24
C GLU A 297 -15.66 7.62 -20.15
N ASN A 298 -14.62 8.31 -19.67
CA ASN A 298 -13.86 9.26 -20.49
C ASN A 298 -13.09 8.60 -21.66
N CYS A 299 -12.94 7.27 -21.66
CA CYS A 299 -12.37 6.52 -22.79
C CYS A 299 -13.40 6.26 -23.91
N ILE A 300 -14.68 6.28 -23.59
CA ILE A 300 -15.78 5.94 -24.50
C ILE A 300 -16.30 7.20 -25.22
N ARG A 301 -16.19 8.34 -24.57
CA ARG A 301 -16.53 9.66 -25.14
C ARG A 301 -15.47 10.12 -26.16
#